data_a28dddf4919c8ae7db1382068cd57343
#
_entry.id   a28dddf4919c8ae7db1382068cd57343
#
_cell.length_a   1.000
_cell.length_b   1.000
_cell.length_c   1.000
_cell.angle_alpha   90.00
_cell.angle_beta   90.00
_cell.angle_gamma   90.00
#
_symmetry.space_group_name_H-M   'P 1'
#
loop_
_entity.id
_entity.type
_entity.pdbx_description
1 polymer ?
#
loop_
_entity_poly.entity_id
_entity_poly.type
_entity_poly.pdbx_seq_one_letter_code
_entity_poly.pdbx_strand_id
1 'polypeptide(L)'
;KKIKLNIPLMSAGMDTVTEHRMAIAMARQGGIGIIHKNMSIEAQAEEVDRVKRSENGVITDPFFLSPEHTLKNANDLMAKFRISGVPITEGKKLVGIITNRDLKFEEDFDRPIKECMTTKNLVTAREGVTLKEAKAILAKARVEKLPIVDDDFNLKGLITIKDIEKQIKYPLSAKDAQGRLLCGAAVGITANVLERVGALVDAKVDVVVLDSAHGHSANVIRCVKMIKDAYPDIQVVAGNVATAEATRALIEAGADSVKVGIGPGSICTTRVVAGIGVPQITAVMNCYSVAKEYGVPIIADGGIKYSGDVTKAIAAGGSVCMMGSIFAGCDESPGTFELYQGRK
;
A
#
# COMPACT_ATOMS: atom_id res chain seq x y z
N LYS A 1 14.87 0.88 -5.48
CA LYS A 1 15.42 0.21 -6.67
C LYS A 1 14.55 -0.93 -7.20
N LYS A 2 13.95 -1.74 -6.30
CA LYS A 2 13.19 -2.96 -6.68
C LYS A 2 11.71 -2.71 -7.00
N ILE A 3 11.17 -1.55 -6.64
CA ILE A 3 9.75 -1.21 -6.84
C ILE A 3 9.57 -0.58 -8.22
N LYS A 4 8.59 -1.10 -8.97
CA LYS A 4 8.19 -0.54 -10.26
C LYS A 4 6.83 0.14 -10.14
N LEU A 5 6.77 1.41 -10.48
CA LEU A 5 5.52 2.15 -10.63
C LEU A 5 5.15 2.25 -12.11
N ASN A 6 3.86 2.29 -12.40
CA ASN A 6 3.35 2.43 -13.77
C ASN A 6 3.10 3.90 -14.16
N ILE A 7 2.97 4.78 -13.16
CA ILE A 7 3.02 6.24 -13.31
C ILE A 7 3.99 6.83 -12.28
N PRO A 8 4.69 7.93 -12.59
CA PRO A 8 5.72 8.49 -11.71
C PRO A 8 5.13 9.39 -10.60
N LEU A 9 4.07 8.96 -9.95
CA LEU A 9 3.35 9.76 -8.95
C LEU A 9 3.29 9.06 -7.60
N MET A 10 3.46 9.86 -6.53
CA MET A 10 3.45 9.41 -5.15
C MET A 10 2.68 10.42 -4.29
N SER A 11 1.75 9.96 -3.45
CA SER A 11 1.09 10.83 -2.49
C SER A 11 1.92 10.95 -1.20
N ALA A 12 2.00 12.17 -0.65
CA ALA A 12 2.85 12.49 0.49
C ALA A 12 2.36 11.85 1.78
N GLY A 13 3.30 11.46 2.65
CA GLY A 13 3.04 10.91 3.98
C GLY A 13 2.61 11.96 4.99
N MET A 14 1.53 12.67 4.69
CA MET A 14 0.94 13.74 5.52
C MET A 14 -0.43 13.31 6.02
N ASP A 15 -0.78 13.67 7.25
CA ASP A 15 -2.05 13.31 7.91
C ASP A 15 -3.30 13.91 7.25
N THR A 16 -3.12 14.91 6.39
CA THR A 16 -4.15 15.52 5.55
C THR A 16 -4.19 14.97 4.11
N VAL A 17 -3.34 13.99 3.77
CA VAL A 17 -3.17 13.52 2.39
C VAL A 17 -3.36 12.01 2.27
N THR A 18 -2.61 11.21 3.04
CA THR A 18 -2.52 9.77 2.75
C THR A 18 -2.79 8.89 3.95
N GLU A 19 -3.96 8.29 3.95
CA GLU A 19 -4.32 7.06 4.66
C GLU A 19 -4.69 5.98 3.64
N HIS A 20 -5.24 4.83 4.06
CA HIS A 20 -5.52 3.69 3.18
C HIS A 20 -6.36 4.05 1.94
N ARG A 21 -7.35 4.95 2.03
CA ARG A 21 -8.21 5.33 0.88
C ARG A 21 -7.38 5.95 -0.25
N MET A 22 -6.56 6.95 0.08
CA MET A 22 -5.66 7.61 -0.87
C MET A 22 -4.59 6.65 -1.39
N ALA A 23 -4.00 5.83 -0.51
CA ALA A 23 -2.97 4.87 -0.93
C ALA A 23 -3.53 3.82 -1.91
N ILE A 24 -4.75 3.33 -1.68
CA ILE A 24 -5.46 2.44 -2.60
C ILE A 24 -5.70 3.13 -3.95
N ALA A 25 -6.22 4.36 -3.95
CA ALA A 25 -6.48 5.11 -5.17
C ALA A 25 -5.20 5.34 -5.99
N MET A 26 -4.13 5.77 -5.33
CA MET A 26 -2.82 5.98 -5.96
C MET A 26 -2.28 4.70 -6.60
N ALA A 27 -2.30 3.58 -5.87
CA ALA A 27 -1.81 2.31 -6.39
C ALA A 27 -2.66 1.79 -7.55
N ARG A 28 -4.00 1.97 -7.52
CA ARG A 28 -4.91 1.63 -8.62
C ARG A 28 -4.59 2.38 -9.90
N GLN A 29 -4.18 3.63 -9.79
CA GLN A 29 -3.77 4.45 -10.94
C GLN A 29 -2.33 4.16 -11.39
N GLY A 30 -1.58 3.33 -10.68
CA GLY A 30 -0.24 2.92 -11.05
C GLY A 30 0.89 3.64 -10.29
N GLY A 31 0.55 4.53 -9.36
CA GLY A 31 1.47 5.20 -8.44
C GLY A 31 1.61 4.46 -7.11
N ILE A 32 1.95 5.20 -6.06
CA ILE A 32 2.06 4.67 -4.70
C ILE A 32 1.66 5.73 -3.66
N GLY A 33 0.93 5.33 -2.63
CA GLY A 33 0.63 6.18 -1.48
C GLY A 33 1.55 5.89 -0.30
N ILE A 34 1.95 6.94 0.41
CA ILE A 34 2.78 6.83 1.61
C ILE A 34 1.93 7.15 2.84
N ILE A 35 1.58 6.14 3.61
CA ILE A 35 0.80 6.29 4.85
C ILE A 35 1.57 7.15 5.84
N HIS A 36 0.93 8.17 6.41
CA HIS A 36 1.58 9.10 7.33
C HIS A 36 1.90 8.44 8.68
N LYS A 37 2.82 9.05 9.43
CA LYS A 37 3.31 8.55 10.72
C LYS A 37 2.63 9.17 11.96
N ASN A 38 1.70 10.11 11.77
CA ASN A 38 1.00 10.80 12.86
C ASN A 38 -0.12 9.92 13.44
N MET A 39 0.22 8.74 13.86
CA MET A 39 -0.65 7.74 14.50
C MET A 39 0.19 6.70 15.24
N SER A 40 -0.45 5.84 16.03
CA SER A 40 0.24 4.75 16.71
C SER A 40 0.89 3.76 15.71
N ILE A 41 1.79 2.93 16.20
CA ILE A 41 2.45 1.89 15.38
C ILE A 41 1.40 0.92 14.83
N GLU A 42 0.48 0.49 15.69
CA GLU A 42 -0.58 -0.46 15.35
C GLU A 42 -1.56 0.11 14.34
N ALA A 43 -1.96 1.37 14.52
CA ALA A 43 -2.86 2.04 13.59
C ALA A 43 -2.23 2.21 12.21
N GLN A 44 -0.93 2.56 12.13
CA GLN A 44 -0.23 2.69 10.86
C GLN A 44 -0.08 1.33 10.16
N ALA A 45 0.24 0.28 10.91
CA ALA A 45 0.30 -1.08 10.38
C ALA A 45 -1.07 -1.56 9.88
N GLU A 46 -2.17 -1.22 10.60
CA GLU A 46 -3.53 -1.51 10.14
C GLU A 46 -3.89 -0.78 8.85
N GLU A 47 -3.50 0.49 8.70
CA GLU A 47 -3.69 1.25 7.45
C GLU A 47 -2.97 0.58 6.27
N VAL A 48 -1.72 0.12 6.46
CA VAL A 48 -0.98 -0.64 5.45
C VAL A 48 -1.68 -1.97 5.14
N ASP A 49 -2.11 -2.73 6.15
CA ASP A 49 -2.82 -4.01 5.96
C ASP A 49 -4.11 -3.81 5.16
N ARG A 50 -4.87 -2.74 5.41
CA ARG A 50 -6.07 -2.38 4.63
C ARG A 50 -5.76 -2.18 3.14
N VAL A 51 -4.64 -1.53 2.82
CA VAL A 51 -4.20 -1.36 1.43
C VAL A 51 -3.83 -2.72 0.83
N LYS A 52 -3.02 -3.50 1.52
CA LYS A 52 -2.54 -4.82 1.05
C LYS A 52 -3.68 -5.82 0.84
N ARG A 53 -4.75 -5.73 1.64
CA ARG A 53 -5.95 -6.59 1.50
C ARG A 53 -7.00 -6.05 0.54
N SER A 54 -6.90 -4.81 0.07
CA SER A 54 -7.92 -4.18 -0.77
C SER A 54 -8.06 -4.82 -2.15
N GLU A 55 -6.98 -5.36 -2.69
CA GLU A 55 -6.94 -6.08 -3.97
C GLU A 55 -5.91 -7.20 -3.93
N ASN A 56 -6.36 -8.35 -4.38
CA ASN A 56 -5.50 -9.51 -4.60
C ASN A 56 -5.83 -10.09 -5.97
N GLY A 57 -4.82 -10.54 -6.71
CA GLY A 57 -5.08 -11.35 -7.90
C GLY A 57 -5.58 -12.72 -7.47
N VAL A 58 -4.77 -13.43 -6.71
CA VAL A 58 -5.12 -14.61 -5.92
C VAL A 58 -4.85 -14.26 -4.47
N ILE A 59 -5.85 -14.37 -3.59
CA ILE A 59 -5.66 -14.25 -2.16
C ILE A 59 -4.93 -15.52 -1.71
N THR A 60 -3.63 -15.43 -1.46
CA THR A 60 -2.78 -16.59 -1.12
C THR A 60 -2.89 -17.03 0.35
N ASP A 61 -3.48 -16.19 1.19
CA ASP A 61 -3.76 -16.49 2.61
C ASP A 61 -5.21 -16.05 2.92
N PRO A 62 -6.21 -16.77 2.39
CA PRO A 62 -7.60 -16.41 2.61
C PRO A 62 -8.00 -16.70 4.05
N PHE A 63 -8.88 -15.87 4.62
CA PHE A 63 -9.55 -16.21 5.87
C PHE A 63 -10.31 -17.51 5.68
N PHE A 64 -10.26 -18.39 6.66
CA PHE A 64 -11.02 -19.62 6.71
C PHE A 64 -11.60 -19.85 8.10
N LEU A 65 -12.62 -20.64 8.19
CA LEU A 65 -13.24 -21.09 9.42
C LEU A 65 -13.41 -22.62 9.40
N SER A 66 -13.60 -23.21 10.57
CA SER A 66 -13.93 -24.62 10.71
C SER A 66 -15.45 -24.83 10.64
N PRO A 67 -15.94 -26.02 10.22
CA PRO A 67 -17.36 -26.36 10.25
C PRO A 67 -18.03 -26.22 11.62
N GLU A 68 -17.26 -26.33 12.70
CA GLU A 68 -17.73 -26.24 14.08
C GLU A 68 -17.84 -24.81 14.62
N HIS A 69 -17.32 -23.81 13.91
CA HIS A 69 -17.58 -22.40 14.24
C HIS A 69 -19.06 -22.07 14.01
N THR A 70 -19.54 -21.01 14.70
CA THR A 70 -20.93 -20.57 14.59
C THR A 70 -21.12 -19.63 13.39
N LEU A 71 -22.36 -19.47 12.93
CA LEU A 71 -22.72 -18.50 11.91
C LEU A 71 -22.38 -17.07 12.35
N LYS A 72 -22.43 -16.79 13.67
CA LYS A 72 -21.99 -15.53 14.25
C LYS A 72 -20.51 -15.27 13.96
N ASN A 73 -19.64 -16.26 14.16
CA ASN A 73 -18.22 -16.13 13.85
C ASN A 73 -18.00 -15.77 12.37
N ALA A 74 -18.74 -16.41 11.46
CA ALA A 74 -18.66 -16.10 10.04
C ALA A 74 -19.16 -14.69 9.72
N ASN A 75 -20.27 -14.28 10.31
CA ASN A 75 -20.86 -12.96 10.12
C ASN A 75 -19.93 -11.85 10.63
N ASP A 76 -19.39 -12.02 11.84
CA ASP A 76 -18.46 -11.06 12.47
C ASP A 76 -17.17 -10.94 11.65
N LEU A 77 -16.63 -12.05 11.16
CA LEU A 77 -15.45 -12.07 10.28
C LEU A 77 -15.72 -11.32 8.97
N MET A 78 -16.87 -11.62 8.34
CA MET A 78 -17.27 -10.96 7.09
C MET A 78 -17.50 -9.46 7.28
N ALA A 79 -18.13 -9.05 8.38
CA ALA A 79 -18.36 -7.64 8.72
C ALA A 79 -17.05 -6.91 8.98
N LYS A 80 -16.18 -7.48 9.84
CA LYS A 80 -14.89 -6.88 10.22
C LYS A 80 -13.98 -6.62 9.01
N PHE A 81 -13.90 -7.59 8.09
CA PHE A 81 -13.01 -7.51 6.93
C PHE A 81 -13.70 -7.11 5.63
N ARG A 82 -15.00 -6.79 5.69
CA ARG A 82 -15.86 -6.41 4.54
C ARG A 82 -15.78 -7.41 3.38
N ILE A 83 -15.71 -8.69 3.71
CA ILE A 83 -15.72 -9.80 2.76
C ILE A 83 -17.12 -10.42 2.71
N SER A 84 -17.48 -11.05 1.61
CA SER A 84 -18.84 -11.58 1.36
C SER A 84 -18.90 -13.11 1.38
N GLY A 85 -17.85 -13.77 1.89
CA GLY A 85 -17.84 -15.22 2.07
C GLY A 85 -16.46 -15.74 2.46
N VAL A 86 -16.47 -16.88 3.11
CA VAL A 86 -15.31 -17.50 3.76
C VAL A 86 -15.25 -18.98 3.39
N PRO A 87 -14.12 -19.50 2.88
CA PRO A 87 -13.86 -20.92 2.76
C PRO A 87 -13.88 -21.61 4.12
N ILE A 88 -14.42 -22.80 4.15
CA ILE A 88 -14.51 -23.64 5.36
C ILE A 88 -13.56 -24.83 5.21
N THR A 89 -12.70 -25.03 6.19
CA THR A 89 -11.67 -26.08 6.16
C THR A 89 -11.70 -26.97 7.39
N GLU A 90 -11.36 -28.23 7.20
CA GLU A 90 -10.94 -29.16 8.28
C GLU A 90 -9.42 -29.30 8.22
N GLY A 91 -8.73 -28.70 9.19
CA GLY A 91 -7.30 -28.50 9.08
C GLY A 91 -6.95 -27.60 7.90
N LYS A 92 -6.29 -28.15 6.87
CA LYS A 92 -6.00 -27.42 5.61
C LYS A 92 -6.97 -27.75 4.48
N LYS A 93 -7.73 -28.85 4.60
CA LYS A 93 -8.59 -29.38 3.54
C LYS A 93 -9.86 -28.55 3.41
N LEU A 94 -10.16 -28.08 2.20
CA LEU A 94 -11.40 -27.38 1.90
C LEU A 94 -12.57 -28.35 1.97
N VAL A 95 -13.58 -28.03 2.80
CA VAL A 95 -14.79 -28.84 2.96
C VAL A 95 -16.07 -28.09 2.62
N GLY A 96 -16.02 -26.77 2.51
CA GLY A 96 -17.18 -25.96 2.17
C GLY A 96 -16.85 -24.50 1.94
N ILE A 97 -17.89 -23.75 1.68
CA ILE A 97 -17.85 -22.28 1.62
C ILE A 97 -19.14 -21.72 2.23
N ILE A 98 -19.02 -20.62 2.99
CA ILE A 98 -20.16 -19.86 3.50
C ILE A 98 -20.10 -18.43 2.97
N THR A 99 -21.24 -17.88 2.60
CA THR A 99 -21.35 -16.56 1.97
C THR A 99 -22.45 -15.73 2.63
N ASN A 100 -22.48 -14.43 2.38
CA ASN A 100 -23.58 -13.55 2.83
C ASN A 100 -24.96 -14.02 2.34
N ARG A 101 -25.00 -14.76 1.21
CA ARG A 101 -26.26 -15.32 0.68
C ARG A 101 -26.79 -16.39 1.59
N ASP A 102 -25.92 -17.23 2.14
CA ASP A 102 -26.28 -18.32 3.06
C ASP A 102 -26.76 -17.77 4.40
N LEU A 103 -26.21 -16.61 4.84
CA LEU A 103 -26.59 -15.94 6.09
C LEU A 103 -27.80 -15.02 5.99
N LYS A 104 -28.25 -14.69 4.79
CA LYS A 104 -29.22 -13.60 4.56
C LYS A 104 -30.59 -13.80 5.25
N PHE A 105 -30.99 -15.04 5.41
CA PHE A 105 -32.29 -15.41 5.95
C PHE A 105 -32.20 -16.19 7.27
N GLU A 106 -30.97 -16.28 7.84
CA GLU A 106 -30.77 -16.95 9.12
C GLU A 106 -31.14 -16.03 10.29
N GLU A 107 -31.88 -16.59 11.24
CA GLU A 107 -32.29 -15.92 12.46
C GLU A 107 -31.48 -16.37 13.67
N ASP A 108 -31.03 -17.64 13.67
CA ASP A 108 -30.21 -18.23 14.72
C ASP A 108 -28.73 -18.30 14.33
N PHE A 109 -27.95 -17.32 14.77
CA PHE A 109 -26.53 -17.23 14.50
C PHE A 109 -25.65 -18.09 15.42
N ASP A 110 -26.21 -18.77 16.42
CA ASP A 110 -25.45 -19.67 17.29
C ASP A 110 -25.30 -21.09 16.67
N ARG A 111 -26.02 -21.37 15.58
CA ARG A 111 -25.89 -22.62 14.82
C ARG A 111 -24.50 -22.81 14.23
N PRO A 112 -24.01 -24.07 14.15
CA PRO A 112 -22.71 -24.36 13.53
C PRO A 112 -22.75 -24.13 12.01
N ILE A 113 -21.63 -23.66 11.46
CA ILE A 113 -21.47 -23.37 10.02
C ILE A 113 -21.80 -24.58 9.15
N LYS A 114 -21.47 -25.79 9.58
CA LYS A 114 -21.71 -27.04 8.83
C LYS A 114 -23.15 -27.27 8.41
N GLU A 115 -24.10 -26.66 9.09
CA GLU A 115 -25.54 -26.79 8.78
C GLU A 115 -25.98 -25.87 7.63
N CYS A 116 -25.26 -24.78 7.38
CA CYS A 116 -25.64 -23.75 6.40
C CYS A 116 -24.65 -23.61 5.25
N MET A 117 -23.41 -24.10 5.39
CA MET A 117 -22.38 -23.98 4.35
C MET A 117 -22.71 -24.78 3.10
N THR A 118 -22.27 -24.30 1.95
CA THR A 118 -22.31 -25.06 0.70
C THR A 118 -21.17 -26.10 0.72
N THR A 119 -21.54 -27.38 0.61
CA THR A 119 -20.59 -28.53 0.58
C THR A 119 -20.64 -29.28 -0.74
N LYS A 120 -21.81 -29.33 -1.40
CA LYS A 120 -22.00 -30.04 -2.64
C LYS A 120 -21.63 -29.18 -3.84
N ASN A 121 -21.01 -29.81 -4.85
CA ASN A 121 -20.64 -29.14 -6.10
C ASN A 121 -19.76 -27.88 -5.89
N LEU A 122 -18.81 -27.96 -4.94
CA LEU A 122 -17.85 -26.90 -4.72
C LEU A 122 -17.09 -26.61 -6.02
N VAL A 123 -17.20 -25.37 -6.49
CA VAL A 123 -16.47 -24.89 -7.66
C VAL A 123 -15.09 -24.44 -7.18
N THR A 124 -14.04 -25.11 -7.64
CA THR A 124 -12.66 -24.85 -7.27
C THR A 124 -11.78 -24.78 -8.52
N ALA A 125 -10.58 -24.24 -8.39
CA ALA A 125 -9.53 -24.33 -9.39
C ALA A 125 -8.22 -24.78 -8.76
N ARG A 126 -7.28 -25.24 -9.61
CA ARG A 126 -5.94 -25.65 -9.17
C ARG A 126 -5.00 -24.46 -9.08
N GLU A 127 -3.94 -24.60 -8.28
CA GLU A 127 -2.84 -23.65 -8.28
C GLU A 127 -2.32 -23.38 -9.70
N GLY A 128 -1.97 -22.12 -9.98
CA GLY A 128 -1.52 -21.70 -11.32
C GLY A 128 -2.62 -21.30 -12.28
N VAL A 129 -3.91 -21.40 -11.90
CA VAL A 129 -5.01 -20.90 -12.72
C VAL A 129 -4.84 -19.41 -13.02
N THR A 130 -4.97 -19.03 -14.28
CA THR A 130 -4.93 -17.62 -14.69
C THR A 130 -6.25 -16.92 -14.33
N LEU A 131 -6.21 -15.60 -14.14
CA LEU A 131 -7.43 -14.81 -13.86
C LEU A 131 -8.45 -14.89 -15.02
N LYS A 132 -7.98 -15.09 -16.26
CA LYS A 132 -8.86 -15.28 -17.42
C LYS A 132 -9.63 -16.61 -17.33
N GLU A 133 -8.96 -17.68 -16.97
CA GLU A 133 -9.57 -19.00 -16.74
C GLU A 133 -10.50 -18.97 -15.53
N ALA A 134 -10.05 -18.35 -14.42
CA ALA A 134 -10.88 -18.17 -13.24
C ALA A 134 -12.18 -17.43 -13.54
N LYS A 135 -12.12 -16.35 -14.36
CA LYS A 135 -13.32 -15.64 -14.83
C LYS A 135 -14.27 -16.54 -15.59
N ALA A 136 -13.76 -17.39 -16.48
CA ALA A 136 -14.59 -18.33 -17.25
C ALA A 136 -15.26 -19.37 -16.35
N ILE A 137 -14.53 -19.89 -15.34
CA ILE A 137 -15.06 -20.85 -14.36
C ILE A 137 -16.18 -20.20 -13.52
N LEU A 138 -15.92 -19.00 -12.96
CA LEU A 138 -16.89 -18.25 -12.16
C LEU A 138 -18.16 -17.93 -12.96
N ALA A 139 -18.01 -17.49 -14.21
CA ALA A 139 -19.13 -17.17 -15.09
C ALA A 139 -19.96 -18.41 -15.44
N LYS A 140 -19.32 -19.53 -15.80
CA LYS A 140 -20.00 -20.80 -16.15
C LYS A 140 -20.77 -21.37 -14.96
N ALA A 141 -20.15 -21.33 -13.78
CA ALA A 141 -20.73 -21.85 -12.55
C ALA A 141 -21.72 -20.88 -11.87
N ARG A 142 -21.75 -19.61 -12.30
CA ARG A 142 -22.55 -18.51 -11.71
C ARG A 142 -22.25 -18.32 -10.22
N VAL A 143 -20.98 -18.42 -9.84
CA VAL A 143 -20.49 -18.18 -8.47
C VAL A 143 -19.54 -16.96 -8.45
N GLU A 144 -19.43 -16.33 -7.30
CA GLU A 144 -18.63 -15.11 -7.11
C GLU A 144 -17.24 -15.37 -6.53
N LYS A 145 -17.02 -16.58 -6.01
CA LYS A 145 -15.80 -16.97 -5.30
C LYS A 145 -15.31 -18.31 -5.81
N LEU A 146 -14.00 -18.39 -6.01
CA LEU A 146 -13.32 -19.58 -6.54
C LEU A 146 -12.17 -19.94 -5.59
N PRO A 147 -12.38 -20.87 -4.65
CA PRO A 147 -11.29 -21.43 -3.86
C PRO A 147 -10.26 -22.10 -4.76
N ILE A 148 -8.99 -21.85 -4.48
CA ILE A 148 -7.84 -22.48 -5.14
C ILE A 148 -7.32 -23.58 -4.24
N VAL A 149 -7.15 -24.76 -4.79
CA VAL A 149 -6.74 -25.95 -4.02
C VAL A 149 -5.57 -26.66 -4.69
N ASP A 150 -4.78 -27.39 -3.90
CA ASP A 150 -3.77 -28.32 -4.39
C ASP A 150 -4.40 -29.69 -4.76
N ASP A 151 -3.57 -30.68 -5.09
CA ASP A 151 -4.01 -32.02 -5.49
C ASP A 151 -4.66 -32.81 -4.35
N ASP A 152 -4.30 -32.50 -3.10
CA ASP A 152 -4.89 -33.07 -1.89
C ASP A 152 -6.15 -32.33 -1.40
N PHE A 153 -6.64 -31.36 -2.20
CA PHE A 153 -7.78 -30.50 -1.89
C PHE A 153 -7.55 -29.55 -0.69
N ASN A 154 -6.28 -29.24 -0.38
CA ASN A 154 -5.97 -28.20 0.62
C ASN A 154 -6.18 -26.82 0.04
N LEU A 155 -6.76 -25.92 0.84
CA LEU A 155 -6.96 -24.53 0.47
C LEU A 155 -5.61 -23.80 0.33
N LYS A 156 -5.37 -23.22 -0.86
CA LYS A 156 -4.16 -22.45 -1.20
C LYS A 156 -4.44 -21.00 -1.50
N GLY A 157 -5.68 -20.70 -1.85
CA GLY A 157 -6.04 -19.34 -2.19
C GLY A 157 -7.53 -19.17 -2.45
N LEU A 158 -7.88 -17.93 -2.77
CA LEU A 158 -9.25 -17.55 -3.14
C LEU A 158 -9.18 -16.48 -4.22
N ILE A 159 -9.96 -16.64 -5.29
CA ILE A 159 -10.20 -15.60 -6.30
C ILE A 159 -11.66 -15.18 -6.20
N THR A 160 -11.93 -13.86 -6.25
CA THR A 160 -13.29 -13.36 -6.30
C THR A 160 -13.58 -12.63 -7.61
N ILE A 161 -14.84 -12.58 -8.02
CA ILE A 161 -15.25 -11.83 -9.21
C ILE A 161 -14.89 -10.34 -9.08
N LYS A 162 -14.97 -9.78 -7.86
CA LYS A 162 -14.62 -8.39 -7.58
C LYS A 162 -13.14 -8.09 -7.86
N ASP A 163 -12.23 -9.03 -7.59
CA ASP A 163 -10.80 -8.85 -7.87
C ASP A 163 -10.51 -8.83 -9.37
N ILE A 164 -11.23 -9.66 -10.12
CA ILE A 164 -11.17 -9.70 -11.58
C ILE A 164 -11.72 -8.39 -12.18
N GLU A 165 -12.88 -7.91 -11.70
CA GLU A 165 -13.48 -6.65 -12.13
C GLU A 165 -12.56 -5.46 -11.86
N LYS A 166 -11.92 -5.42 -10.69
CA LYS A 166 -10.95 -4.37 -10.33
C LYS A 166 -9.74 -4.38 -11.26
N GLN A 167 -9.23 -5.55 -11.62
CA GLN A 167 -8.11 -5.65 -12.55
C GLN A 167 -8.48 -5.15 -13.96
N ILE A 168 -9.70 -5.40 -14.42
CA ILE A 168 -10.21 -4.88 -15.69
C ILE A 168 -10.37 -3.35 -15.60
N LYS A 169 -10.89 -2.85 -14.48
CA LYS A 169 -11.12 -1.41 -14.27
C LYS A 169 -9.82 -0.62 -14.10
N TYR A 170 -8.81 -1.23 -13.48
CA TYR A 170 -7.52 -0.58 -13.16
C TYR A 170 -6.33 -1.35 -13.75
N PRO A 171 -6.19 -1.38 -15.08
CA PRO A 171 -5.16 -2.20 -15.74
C PRO A 171 -3.72 -1.73 -15.45
N LEU A 172 -3.54 -0.48 -15.02
CA LEU A 172 -2.24 0.11 -14.67
C LEU A 172 -1.91 0.00 -13.18
N SER A 173 -2.71 -0.70 -12.38
CA SER A 173 -2.46 -0.82 -10.93
C SER A 173 -1.02 -1.23 -10.62
N ALA A 174 -0.40 -0.52 -9.69
CA ALA A 174 0.92 -0.85 -9.17
C ALA A 174 0.78 -1.95 -8.10
N LYS A 175 1.32 -3.13 -8.39
CA LYS A 175 1.16 -4.34 -7.58
C LYS A 175 2.50 -5.00 -7.28
N ASP A 176 2.56 -5.69 -6.15
CA ASP A 176 3.67 -6.56 -5.78
C ASP A 176 3.60 -7.92 -6.52
N ALA A 177 4.59 -8.77 -6.28
CA ALA A 177 4.67 -10.09 -6.93
C ALA A 177 3.49 -11.03 -6.58
N GLN A 178 2.78 -10.77 -5.49
CA GLN A 178 1.58 -11.50 -5.07
C GLN A 178 0.29 -10.88 -5.60
N GLY A 179 0.37 -9.83 -6.40
CA GLY A 179 -0.79 -9.14 -6.98
C GLY A 179 -1.52 -8.18 -6.04
N ARG A 180 -0.91 -7.84 -4.88
CA ARG A 180 -1.44 -6.87 -3.91
C ARG A 180 -0.98 -5.47 -4.27
N LEU A 181 -1.81 -4.46 -3.99
CA LEU A 181 -1.46 -3.06 -4.24
C LEU A 181 -0.17 -2.66 -3.50
N LEU A 182 0.66 -1.87 -4.16
CA LEU A 182 1.86 -1.29 -3.53
C LEU A 182 1.47 -0.24 -2.50
N CYS A 183 2.15 -0.27 -1.35
CA CYS A 183 1.95 0.67 -0.27
C CYS A 183 3.28 1.04 0.38
N GLY A 184 3.47 2.33 0.64
CA GLY A 184 4.56 2.83 1.45
C GLY A 184 4.07 3.39 2.78
N ALA A 185 4.99 3.55 3.74
CA ALA A 185 4.71 4.18 5.02
C ALA A 185 5.85 5.08 5.47
N ALA A 186 5.51 6.25 6.00
CA ALA A 186 6.47 7.20 6.55
C ALA A 186 6.89 6.78 7.97
N VAL A 187 8.16 6.96 8.29
CA VAL A 187 8.72 6.78 9.63
C VAL A 187 9.59 7.98 10.02
N GLY A 188 9.68 8.26 11.31
CA GLY A 188 10.53 9.32 11.84
C GLY A 188 11.84 8.77 12.42
N ILE A 189 12.70 9.70 12.85
CA ILE A 189 13.95 9.40 13.57
C ILE A 189 13.62 9.35 15.06
N THR A 190 13.00 8.26 15.51
CA THR A 190 12.59 8.07 16.90
C THR A 190 13.30 6.86 17.51
N ALA A 191 13.37 6.79 18.84
CA ALA A 191 14.01 5.68 19.52
C ALA A 191 13.37 4.31 19.18
N ASN A 192 12.08 4.31 18.89
CA ASN A 192 11.29 3.11 18.54
C ASN A 192 11.12 2.89 17.02
N VAL A 193 11.99 3.47 16.19
CA VAL A 193 11.86 3.35 14.72
C VAL A 193 11.89 1.90 14.25
N LEU A 194 12.73 1.04 14.83
CA LEU A 194 12.81 -0.38 14.44
C LEU A 194 11.55 -1.15 14.81
N GLU A 195 10.92 -0.85 15.94
CA GLU A 195 9.63 -1.42 16.33
C GLU A 195 8.54 -1.05 15.30
N ARG A 196 8.46 0.23 14.93
CA ARG A 196 7.52 0.70 13.89
C ARG A 196 7.79 0.04 12.55
N VAL A 197 9.03 -0.01 12.10
CA VAL A 197 9.40 -0.68 10.85
C VAL A 197 9.06 -2.17 10.88
N GLY A 198 9.28 -2.85 12.02
CA GLY A 198 8.91 -4.26 12.20
C GLY A 198 7.41 -4.49 12.00
N ALA A 199 6.56 -3.70 12.66
CA ALA A 199 5.11 -3.79 12.48
C ALA A 199 4.65 -3.53 11.04
N LEU A 200 5.29 -2.57 10.35
CA LEU A 200 5.02 -2.27 8.95
C LEU A 200 5.46 -3.41 8.01
N VAL A 201 6.61 -4.05 8.28
CA VAL A 201 7.10 -5.22 7.53
C VAL A 201 6.15 -6.41 7.71
N ASP A 202 5.65 -6.63 8.93
CA ASP A 202 4.65 -7.67 9.21
C ASP A 202 3.35 -7.41 8.44
N ALA A 203 2.93 -6.14 8.32
CA ALA A 203 1.81 -5.70 7.48
C ALA A 203 2.12 -5.74 5.97
N LYS A 204 3.33 -6.18 5.55
CA LYS A 204 3.76 -6.32 4.15
C LYS A 204 3.90 -4.99 3.40
N VAL A 205 4.37 -3.94 4.09
CA VAL A 205 4.72 -2.68 3.43
C VAL A 205 5.81 -2.90 2.37
N ASP A 206 5.72 -2.20 1.24
CA ASP A 206 6.69 -2.34 0.14
C ASP A 206 7.88 -1.39 0.28
N VAL A 207 7.66 -0.22 0.87
CA VAL A 207 8.70 0.80 1.06
C VAL A 207 8.48 1.59 2.34
N VAL A 208 9.55 1.85 3.05
CA VAL A 208 9.59 2.74 4.20
C VAL A 208 10.22 4.07 3.78
N VAL A 209 9.56 5.17 4.10
CA VAL A 209 10.04 6.53 3.83
C VAL A 209 10.50 7.15 5.14
N LEU A 210 11.81 7.24 5.34
CA LEU A 210 12.40 7.96 6.45
C LEU A 210 12.31 9.47 6.17
N ASP A 211 11.37 10.11 6.84
CA ASP A 211 10.98 11.49 6.59
C ASP A 211 11.55 12.43 7.65
N SER A 212 12.45 13.31 7.21
CA SER A 212 13.12 14.30 8.05
C SER A 212 13.21 15.65 7.35
N ALA A 213 13.11 16.72 8.13
CA ALA A 213 13.30 18.10 7.65
C ALA A 213 14.74 18.35 7.18
N HIS A 214 15.72 17.58 7.68
CA HIS A 214 17.12 17.67 7.31
C HIS A 214 17.74 16.27 7.20
N GLY A 215 17.72 15.73 5.98
CA GLY A 215 18.20 14.38 5.68
C GLY A 215 19.72 14.20 5.85
N HIS A 216 20.51 15.27 5.68
CA HIS A 216 21.96 15.23 5.84
C HIS A 216 22.40 15.42 7.29
N SER A 217 21.82 14.64 8.19
CA SER A 217 22.22 14.61 9.59
C SER A 217 22.75 13.24 10.00
N ALA A 218 23.67 13.20 10.96
CA ALA A 218 24.24 11.95 11.47
C ALA A 218 23.17 10.99 11.98
N ASN A 219 22.08 11.52 12.55
CA ASN A 219 20.97 10.71 13.05
C ASN A 219 20.18 10.04 11.92
N VAL A 220 19.92 10.73 10.81
CA VAL A 220 19.25 10.16 9.64
C VAL A 220 20.11 9.08 9.01
N ILE A 221 21.40 9.36 8.77
CA ILE A 221 22.37 8.43 8.18
C ILE A 221 22.45 7.15 9.03
N ARG A 222 22.56 7.30 10.36
CA ARG A 222 22.56 6.17 11.29
C ARG A 222 21.24 5.39 11.24
N CYS A 223 20.10 6.08 11.18
CA CYS A 223 18.79 5.45 11.13
C CYS A 223 18.60 4.63 9.84
N VAL A 224 19.06 5.12 8.68
CA VAL A 224 19.06 4.36 7.43
C VAL A 224 19.84 3.05 7.59
N LYS A 225 21.07 3.12 8.14
CA LYS A 225 21.89 1.93 8.39
C LYS A 225 21.19 0.94 9.31
N MET A 226 20.66 1.42 10.45
CA MET A 226 19.95 0.57 11.42
C MET A 226 18.75 -0.16 10.78
N ILE A 227 17.97 0.53 9.97
CA ILE A 227 16.82 -0.09 9.28
C ILE A 227 17.30 -1.14 8.27
N LYS A 228 18.32 -0.83 7.48
CA LYS A 228 18.87 -1.77 6.48
C LYS A 228 19.55 -2.97 7.10
N ASP A 229 20.21 -2.81 8.26
CA ASP A 229 20.82 -3.91 9.01
C ASP A 229 19.77 -4.85 9.60
N ALA A 230 18.68 -4.29 10.16
CA ALA A 230 17.60 -5.07 10.76
C ALA A 230 16.65 -5.71 9.71
N TYR A 231 16.41 -5.02 8.59
CA TYR A 231 15.48 -5.42 7.54
C TYR A 231 16.10 -5.24 6.15
N PRO A 232 17.05 -6.09 5.73
CA PRO A 232 17.83 -5.92 4.49
C PRO A 232 16.99 -5.84 3.21
N ASP A 233 15.85 -6.53 3.19
CA ASP A 233 14.99 -6.64 2.01
C ASP A 233 14.03 -5.45 1.83
N ILE A 234 13.74 -4.69 2.90
CA ILE A 234 12.84 -3.55 2.80
C ILE A 234 13.49 -2.43 1.98
N GLN A 235 12.71 -1.80 1.10
CA GLN A 235 13.17 -0.64 0.37
C GLN A 235 13.06 0.60 1.27
N VAL A 236 14.14 1.39 1.35
CA VAL A 236 14.21 2.60 2.17
C VAL A 236 14.40 3.83 1.28
N VAL A 237 13.45 4.75 1.38
CA VAL A 237 13.57 6.11 0.85
C VAL A 237 14.04 6.99 2.00
N ALA A 238 15.10 7.77 1.79
CA ALA A 238 15.61 8.69 2.81
C ALA A 238 15.61 10.14 2.30
N GLY A 239 15.31 11.09 3.16
CA GLY A 239 15.29 12.51 2.86
C GLY A 239 14.79 13.37 4.03
N ASN A 240 14.60 14.71 3.81
CA ASN A 240 14.80 15.38 2.53
C ASN A 240 16.18 16.00 2.46
N VAL A 241 16.70 16.08 1.26
CA VAL A 241 17.99 16.69 0.92
C VAL A 241 17.88 17.59 -0.31
N ALA A 242 18.92 18.36 -0.59
CA ALA A 242 18.97 19.27 -1.75
C ALA A 242 20.36 19.34 -2.41
N THR A 243 21.36 18.61 -1.89
CA THR A 243 22.75 18.66 -2.36
C THR A 243 23.27 17.30 -2.82
N ALA A 244 24.28 17.32 -3.67
CA ALA A 244 24.98 16.14 -4.15
C ALA A 244 25.64 15.35 -3.01
N GLU A 245 26.30 16.05 -2.08
CA GLU A 245 27.00 15.47 -0.91
C GLU A 245 26.01 14.73 0.00
N ALA A 246 24.87 15.36 0.30
CA ALA A 246 23.83 14.76 1.12
C ALA A 246 23.25 13.48 0.46
N THR A 247 23.07 13.55 -0.86
CA THR A 247 22.59 12.41 -1.65
C THR A 247 23.58 11.25 -1.59
N ARG A 248 24.87 11.51 -1.77
CA ARG A 248 25.94 10.51 -1.64
C ARG A 248 25.92 9.85 -0.27
N ALA A 249 25.88 10.66 0.80
CA ALA A 249 25.89 10.16 2.17
C ALA A 249 24.71 9.24 2.48
N LEU A 250 23.49 9.54 1.99
CA LEU A 250 22.31 8.68 2.16
C LEU A 250 22.43 7.39 1.36
N ILE A 251 22.93 7.44 0.12
CA ILE A 251 23.12 6.26 -0.71
C ILE A 251 24.15 5.31 -0.09
N GLU A 252 25.27 5.84 0.37
CA GLU A 252 26.32 5.06 1.03
C GLU A 252 25.87 4.48 2.38
N ALA A 253 24.87 5.10 3.02
CA ALA A 253 24.21 4.55 4.20
C ALA A 253 23.24 3.38 3.87
N GLY A 254 22.93 3.14 2.58
CA GLY A 254 22.08 2.06 2.13
C GLY A 254 20.67 2.48 1.66
N ALA A 255 20.40 3.77 1.46
CA ALA A 255 19.13 4.23 0.93
C ALA A 255 18.90 3.69 -0.50
N ASP A 256 17.71 3.13 -0.75
CA ASP A 256 17.30 2.62 -2.06
C ASP A 256 16.77 3.71 -2.99
N SER A 257 16.35 4.84 -2.42
CA SER A 257 15.95 6.05 -3.13
C SER A 257 16.17 7.27 -2.24
N VAL A 258 16.38 8.43 -2.85
CA VAL A 258 16.61 9.70 -2.13
C VAL A 258 15.47 10.67 -2.45
N LYS A 259 14.87 11.23 -1.40
CA LYS A 259 13.79 12.21 -1.49
C LYS A 259 14.36 13.62 -1.39
N VAL A 260 14.08 14.44 -2.42
CA VAL A 260 14.71 15.74 -2.66
C VAL A 260 13.68 16.85 -2.56
N GLY A 261 13.96 17.83 -1.71
CA GLY A 261 13.13 19.03 -1.58
C GLY A 261 13.31 19.67 -0.20
N ILE A 262 13.92 20.85 -0.17
CA ILE A 262 14.06 21.69 1.03
C ILE A 262 13.32 23.00 0.78
N GLY A 263 12.16 23.12 1.40
CA GLY A 263 11.32 24.33 1.37
C GLY A 263 10.41 24.54 0.18
N PRO A 264 10.25 23.63 -0.83
CA PRO A 264 9.40 23.92 -2.00
C PRO A 264 7.90 23.67 -1.76
N GLY A 265 7.53 22.96 -0.70
CA GLY A 265 6.14 22.61 -0.42
C GLY A 265 5.25 23.84 -0.20
N SER A 266 3.98 23.77 -0.64
CA SER A 266 3.03 24.90 -0.55
C SER A 266 2.72 25.30 0.92
N ILE A 267 2.78 24.35 1.84
CA ILE A 267 2.57 24.58 3.28
C ILE A 267 3.89 24.75 4.05
N CYS A 268 5.04 24.63 3.36
CA CYS A 268 6.35 24.66 4.02
C CYS A 268 6.72 26.10 4.41
N THR A 269 6.95 26.30 5.71
CA THR A 269 7.37 27.59 6.27
C THR A 269 8.87 27.76 6.38
N THR A 270 9.68 26.75 6.05
CA THR A 270 11.14 26.76 6.22
C THR A 270 11.80 27.94 5.51
N ARG A 271 11.38 28.26 4.28
CA ARG A 271 11.92 29.42 3.53
C ARG A 271 11.57 30.75 4.17
N VAL A 272 10.33 30.86 4.69
CA VAL A 272 9.81 32.10 5.26
C VAL A 272 10.36 32.35 6.66
N VAL A 273 10.40 31.31 7.50
CA VAL A 273 10.79 31.40 8.91
C VAL A 273 12.29 31.30 9.09
N ALA A 274 12.94 30.33 8.44
CA ALA A 274 14.37 30.05 8.62
C ALA A 274 15.25 30.62 7.49
N GLY A 275 14.68 31.12 6.41
CA GLY A 275 15.45 31.59 5.23
C GLY A 275 16.17 30.47 4.49
N ILE A 276 15.84 29.21 4.76
CA ILE A 276 16.53 28.05 4.20
C ILE A 276 15.68 27.41 3.10
N GLY A 277 16.29 27.11 1.96
CA GLY A 277 15.65 26.43 0.84
C GLY A 277 16.52 26.42 -0.40
N VAL A 278 16.21 25.49 -1.30
CA VAL A 278 16.86 25.41 -2.61
C VAL A 278 15.77 25.37 -3.68
N PRO A 279 15.92 26.10 -4.81
CA PRO A 279 15.01 25.95 -5.94
C PRO A 279 14.90 24.50 -6.37
N GLN A 280 13.68 23.98 -6.52
CA GLN A 280 13.45 22.52 -6.61
C GLN A 280 14.14 21.88 -7.82
N ILE A 281 14.11 22.49 -8.98
CA ILE A 281 14.77 21.95 -10.18
C ILE A 281 16.29 21.88 -9.97
N THR A 282 16.90 22.92 -9.38
CA THR A 282 18.32 22.92 -9.03
C THR A 282 18.65 21.79 -8.05
N ALA A 283 17.82 21.62 -7.01
CA ALA A 283 18.03 20.55 -6.01
C ALA A 283 17.95 19.15 -6.67
N VAL A 284 16.97 18.93 -7.53
CA VAL A 284 16.81 17.63 -8.24
C VAL A 284 18.01 17.37 -9.14
N MET A 285 18.45 18.36 -9.95
CA MET A 285 19.61 18.21 -10.82
C MET A 285 20.89 17.91 -10.04
N ASN A 286 21.15 18.63 -8.94
CA ASN A 286 22.33 18.41 -8.09
C ASN A 286 22.32 17.01 -7.48
N CYS A 287 21.19 16.58 -6.92
CA CYS A 287 21.06 15.25 -6.33
C CYS A 287 21.17 14.15 -7.38
N TYR A 288 20.55 14.33 -8.56
CA TYR A 288 20.60 13.39 -9.66
C TYR A 288 22.01 13.20 -10.23
N SER A 289 22.83 14.26 -10.24
CA SER A 289 24.21 14.18 -10.74
C SER A 289 25.04 13.09 -10.07
N VAL A 290 24.78 12.84 -8.78
CA VAL A 290 25.41 11.75 -7.99
C VAL A 290 24.57 10.48 -8.05
N ALA A 291 23.27 10.56 -7.84
CA ALA A 291 22.40 9.39 -7.73
C ALA A 291 22.46 8.48 -8.97
N LYS A 292 22.63 9.07 -10.18
CA LYS A 292 22.78 8.33 -11.44
C LYS A 292 24.00 7.41 -11.46
N GLU A 293 25.09 7.79 -10.78
CA GLU A 293 26.33 6.99 -10.70
C GLU A 293 26.11 5.69 -9.93
N TYR A 294 25.19 5.70 -8.96
CA TYR A 294 24.82 4.56 -8.12
C TYR A 294 23.57 3.82 -8.64
N GLY A 295 22.95 4.30 -9.71
CA GLY A 295 21.66 3.78 -10.19
C GLY A 295 20.53 3.89 -9.15
N VAL A 296 20.55 4.95 -8.31
CA VAL A 296 19.55 5.22 -7.27
C VAL A 296 18.55 6.25 -7.77
N PRO A 297 17.23 5.96 -7.73
CA PRO A 297 16.21 6.91 -8.18
C PRO A 297 16.07 8.10 -7.23
N ILE A 298 15.69 9.25 -7.79
CA ILE A 298 15.38 10.49 -7.07
C ILE A 298 13.87 10.68 -7.03
N ILE A 299 13.34 11.02 -5.87
CA ILE A 299 11.95 11.45 -5.68
C ILE A 299 11.95 12.98 -5.54
N ALA A 300 11.32 13.69 -6.47
CA ALA A 300 11.13 15.12 -6.38
C ALA A 300 9.91 15.42 -5.49
N ASP A 301 10.15 15.97 -4.30
CA ASP A 301 9.14 16.20 -3.28
C ASP A 301 8.86 17.68 -3.06
N GLY A 302 7.62 18.07 -3.37
CA GLY A 302 7.11 19.43 -3.14
C GLY A 302 7.26 20.40 -4.32
N GLY A 303 6.48 21.48 -4.27
CA GLY A 303 6.52 22.56 -5.25
C GLY A 303 5.75 22.30 -6.55
N ILE A 304 5.11 21.15 -6.69
CA ILE A 304 4.34 20.76 -7.89
C ILE A 304 2.91 21.26 -7.72
N LYS A 305 2.47 22.09 -8.67
CA LYS A 305 1.11 22.66 -8.73
C LYS A 305 0.39 22.30 -10.03
N TYR A 306 1.12 22.08 -11.11
CA TYR A 306 0.59 21.83 -12.44
C TYR A 306 1.25 20.61 -13.07
N SER A 307 0.60 20.01 -14.06
CA SER A 307 1.14 18.84 -14.79
C SER A 307 2.50 19.11 -15.44
N GLY A 308 2.72 20.36 -15.93
CA GLY A 308 4.00 20.75 -16.47
C GLY A 308 5.15 20.74 -15.45
N ASP A 309 4.87 20.90 -14.16
CA ASP A 309 5.89 20.81 -13.11
C ASP A 309 6.37 19.38 -12.93
N VAL A 310 5.49 18.39 -13.07
CA VAL A 310 5.86 16.96 -13.09
C VAL A 310 6.85 16.69 -14.22
N THR A 311 6.54 17.16 -15.43
CA THR A 311 7.41 16.98 -16.59
C THR A 311 8.79 17.61 -16.38
N LYS A 312 8.85 18.83 -15.81
CA LYS A 312 10.12 19.51 -15.48
C LYS A 312 10.93 18.74 -14.44
N ALA A 313 10.27 18.23 -13.38
CA ALA A 313 10.93 17.45 -12.34
C ALA A 313 11.53 16.15 -12.89
N ILE A 314 10.82 15.44 -13.77
CA ILE A 314 11.30 14.24 -14.44
C ILE A 314 12.47 14.56 -15.37
N ALA A 315 12.36 15.62 -16.19
CA ALA A 315 13.43 16.07 -17.08
C ALA A 315 14.70 16.49 -16.33
N ALA A 316 14.57 17.02 -15.12
CA ALA A 316 15.69 17.35 -14.24
C ALA A 316 16.38 16.15 -13.59
N GLY A 317 15.82 14.94 -13.72
CA GLY A 317 16.39 13.70 -13.19
C GLY A 317 15.56 13.04 -12.07
N GLY A 318 14.39 13.58 -11.75
CA GLY A 318 13.44 12.92 -10.86
C GLY A 318 12.85 11.67 -11.51
N SER A 319 12.80 10.56 -10.79
CA SER A 319 12.16 9.33 -11.25
C SER A 319 10.68 9.28 -10.87
N VAL A 320 10.32 9.95 -9.76
CA VAL A 320 8.97 10.00 -9.19
C VAL A 320 8.75 11.40 -8.59
N CYS A 321 7.52 11.89 -8.65
CA CYS A 321 7.10 13.12 -8.02
C CYS A 321 6.21 12.82 -6.81
N MET A 322 6.61 13.30 -5.62
CA MET A 322 5.76 13.28 -4.43
C MET A 322 4.98 14.58 -4.33
N MET A 323 3.67 14.45 -4.12
CA MET A 323 2.75 15.59 -4.07
C MET A 323 1.86 15.50 -2.84
N GLY A 324 1.69 16.63 -2.15
CA GLY A 324 0.82 16.77 -0.99
C GLY A 324 -0.44 17.58 -1.33
N SER A 325 -0.29 18.89 -1.52
CA SER A 325 -1.41 19.84 -1.65
C SER A 325 -2.39 19.52 -2.80
N ILE A 326 -1.91 18.94 -3.90
CA ILE A 326 -2.77 18.55 -5.04
C ILE A 326 -3.73 17.44 -4.61
N PHE A 327 -3.28 16.50 -3.77
CA PHE A 327 -4.09 15.38 -3.32
C PHE A 327 -4.88 15.66 -2.05
N ALA A 328 -4.52 16.69 -1.26
CA ALA A 328 -5.20 17.03 0.00
C ALA A 328 -6.69 17.38 -0.17
N GLY A 329 -7.10 17.83 -1.36
CA GLY A 329 -8.49 18.14 -1.68
C GLY A 329 -9.27 17.02 -2.38
N CYS A 330 -8.69 15.82 -2.52
CA CYS A 330 -9.38 14.68 -3.13
C CYS A 330 -10.32 14.00 -2.13
N ASP A 331 -11.38 13.35 -2.64
CA ASP A 331 -12.34 12.62 -1.82
C ASP A 331 -11.72 11.47 -1.01
N GLU A 332 -10.57 10.97 -1.45
CA GLU A 332 -9.82 9.88 -0.82
C GLU A 332 -8.87 10.36 0.28
N SER A 333 -8.60 11.65 0.39
CA SER A 333 -7.78 12.19 1.48
C SER A 333 -8.49 12.07 2.83
N PRO A 334 -7.74 11.97 3.95
CA PRO A 334 -8.32 11.95 5.29
C PRO A 334 -8.98 13.28 5.64
N GLY A 335 -10.02 13.22 6.47
CA GLY A 335 -10.73 14.39 6.97
C GLY A 335 -12.22 14.30 6.74
N THR A 336 -12.94 15.31 7.22
CA THR A 336 -14.38 15.49 7.05
C THR A 336 -14.65 16.72 6.19
N PHE A 337 -15.72 16.65 5.40
CA PHE A 337 -16.16 17.80 4.62
C PHE A 337 -16.93 18.76 5.53
N GLU A 338 -16.54 20.02 5.53
CA GLU A 338 -17.32 21.09 6.15
C GLU A 338 -18.01 21.93 5.08
N LEU A 339 -19.27 22.24 5.29
CA LEU A 339 -20.01 23.17 4.46
C LEU A 339 -19.67 24.60 4.89
N TYR A 340 -18.85 25.30 4.09
CA TYR A 340 -18.59 26.71 4.30
C TYR A 340 -19.32 27.54 3.23
N GLN A 341 -20.22 28.41 3.64
CA GLN A 341 -21.05 29.26 2.76
C GLN A 341 -21.75 28.47 1.63
N GLY A 342 -22.28 27.27 1.93
CA GLY A 342 -22.98 26.41 0.97
C GLY A 342 -22.09 25.69 -0.04
N ARG A 343 -20.76 25.71 0.14
CA ARG A 343 -19.79 24.99 -0.68
C ARG A 343 -19.07 23.94 0.16
N LYS A 344 -18.88 22.74 -0.44
CA LYS A 344 -18.04 21.67 0.10
C LYS A 344 -16.57 22.04 -0.02
#